data_e2f399249ffc3980b6bbe564f81375dd
#
_entry.id   e2f399249ffc3980b6bbe564f81375dd
#
_cell.length_a   1.000
_cell.length_b   1.000
_cell.length_c   1.000
_cell.angle_alpha   90.00
_cell.angle_beta   90.00
_cell.angle_gamma   90.00
#
_symmetry.space_group_name_H-M   'P 1'
#
loop_
_entity.id
_entity.type
_entity.pdbx_description
1 polymer ?
#
loop_
_entity_poly.entity_id
_entity_poly.type
_entity_poly.pdbx_seq_one_letter_code
_entity_poly.pdbx_strand_id
1 'polypeptide(L)'
;LAGCVIASSAPSVAVLVIALLLVGGGYGVLTAVSCTWLEQLYPGKGGRCQSLTQCAFGLAAFLSPLCIRVMHLPWRGLFQLEAIRKEKSYLVLLMLCMVVGVGLESGITYYAVSLFLERAWQETWGAYALAAFWLAVMAGRLLFSQLSVRVLKAIGILECAITALLFGVYLSRWPKATVLLFALLGLAVSAVGPMLVGEAAASYRAASGLAAGLVVSASGMGSVLALVLMGWIGKRTSVSQAYLLLSVLAAIGAIIALLGAKQKQKKREE
;
A
#
# COMPACT_ATOMS: atom_id res chain seq x y z
N LEU A 1 13.64 3.13 -18.41
CA LEU A 1 14.82 3.98 -18.70
C LEU A 1 14.44 5.25 -19.43
N ALA A 2 13.75 5.20 -20.60
CA ALA A 2 13.34 6.40 -21.34
C ALA A 2 12.59 7.42 -20.49
N GLY A 3 11.60 6.98 -19.73
CA GLY A 3 10.84 7.84 -18.80
C GLY A 3 11.73 8.53 -17.75
N CYS A 4 12.72 7.83 -17.20
CA CYS A 4 13.65 8.42 -16.22
C CYS A 4 14.55 9.50 -16.85
N VAL A 5 15.04 9.27 -18.07
CA VAL A 5 15.84 10.26 -18.81
C VAL A 5 15.02 11.51 -19.13
N ILE A 6 13.77 11.32 -19.60
CA ILE A 6 12.86 12.45 -19.89
C ILE A 6 12.51 13.19 -18.59
N ALA A 7 12.27 12.47 -17.47
CA ALA A 7 11.96 13.09 -16.18
C ALA A 7 13.12 13.95 -15.66
N SER A 8 14.38 13.49 -15.83
CA SER A 8 15.55 14.21 -15.33
C SER A 8 15.79 15.56 -16.03
N SER A 9 15.30 15.71 -17.25
CA SER A 9 15.46 16.90 -18.09
C SER A 9 14.13 17.61 -18.41
N ALA A 10 13.03 17.29 -17.69
CA ALA A 10 11.70 17.78 -18.00
C ALA A 10 11.60 19.32 -17.88
N PRO A 11 11.36 20.05 -18.97
CA PRO A 11 11.29 21.51 -18.96
C PRO A 11 9.93 22.03 -18.47
N SER A 12 8.92 21.17 -18.38
CA SER A 12 7.57 21.53 -17.95
C SER A 12 6.88 20.40 -17.18
N VAL A 13 5.86 20.76 -16.40
CA VAL A 13 5.04 19.80 -15.65
C VAL A 13 4.38 18.76 -16.57
N ALA A 14 3.93 19.18 -17.76
CA ALA A 14 3.32 18.26 -18.72
C ALA A 14 4.31 17.18 -19.20
N VAL A 15 5.54 17.56 -19.53
CA VAL A 15 6.59 16.61 -19.90
C VAL A 15 6.95 15.69 -18.74
N LEU A 16 7.01 16.21 -17.52
CA LEU A 16 7.21 15.42 -16.32
C LEU A 16 6.11 14.38 -16.11
N VAL A 17 4.83 14.76 -16.29
CA VAL A 17 3.69 13.83 -16.20
C VAL A 17 3.81 12.71 -17.23
N ILE A 18 4.12 13.03 -18.48
CA ILE A 18 4.31 12.03 -19.55
C ILE A 18 5.48 11.08 -19.17
N ALA A 19 6.58 11.63 -18.69
CA ALA A 19 7.73 10.84 -18.26
C ALA A 19 7.35 9.86 -17.10
N LEU A 20 6.59 10.34 -16.11
CA LEU A 20 6.13 9.53 -15.00
C LEU A 20 5.12 8.45 -15.44
N LEU A 21 4.26 8.73 -16.43
CA LEU A 21 3.38 7.72 -17.03
C LEU A 21 4.18 6.61 -17.72
N LEU A 22 5.26 6.94 -18.43
CA LEU A 22 6.15 5.95 -19.03
C LEU A 22 6.89 5.12 -17.98
N VAL A 23 7.36 5.74 -16.90
CA VAL A 23 8.00 5.03 -15.78
C VAL A 23 6.99 4.09 -15.10
N GLY A 24 5.79 4.59 -14.79
CA GLY A 24 4.72 3.80 -14.16
C GLY A 24 4.25 2.64 -15.03
N GLY A 25 4.05 2.89 -16.32
CA GLY A 25 3.70 1.83 -17.29
C GLY A 25 4.79 0.76 -17.39
N GLY A 26 6.06 1.18 -17.49
CA GLY A 26 7.20 0.25 -17.48
C GLY A 26 7.30 -0.56 -16.19
N TYR A 27 7.07 0.05 -15.04
CA TYR A 27 7.02 -0.64 -13.75
C TYR A 27 5.86 -1.66 -13.68
N GLY A 28 4.67 -1.28 -14.16
CA GLY A 28 3.51 -2.18 -14.19
C GLY A 28 3.75 -3.41 -15.07
N VAL A 29 4.29 -3.22 -16.28
CA VAL A 29 4.66 -4.33 -17.17
C VAL A 29 5.74 -5.21 -16.53
N LEU A 30 6.78 -4.63 -15.96
CA LEU A 30 7.86 -5.37 -15.31
C LEU A 30 7.33 -6.21 -14.15
N THR A 31 6.44 -5.66 -13.34
CA THR A 31 5.82 -6.36 -12.22
C THR A 31 4.95 -7.54 -12.69
N ALA A 32 4.10 -7.31 -13.69
CA ALA A 32 3.24 -8.36 -14.25
C ALA A 32 4.04 -9.51 -14.88
N VAL A 33 5.05 -9.17 -15.69
CA VAL A 33 5.94 -10.16 -16.33
C VAL A 33 6.74 -10.92 -15.27
N SER A 34 7.26 -10.24 -14.25
CA SER A 34 8.03 -10.87 -13.18
C SER A 34 7.17 -11.88 -12.39
N CYS A 35 5.92 -11.53 -12.06
CA CYS A 35 4.99 -12.44 -11.39
C CYS A 35 4.76 -13.73 -12.21
N THR A 36 4.43 -13.57 -13.49
CA THR A 36 4.17 -14.69 -14.38
C THR A 36 5.41 -15.57 -14.57
N TRP A 37 6.56 -14.94 -14.76
CA TRP A 37 7.83 -15.63 -14.98
C TRP A 37 8.30 -16.39 -13.73
N LEU A 38 8.16 -15.78 -12.54
CA LEU A 38 8.50 -16.43 -11.28
C LEU A 38 7.60 -17.64 -10.99
N GLU A 39 6.31 -17.60 -11.38
CA GLU A 39 5.43 -18.75 -11.23
C GLU A 39 5.81 -19.88 -12.22
N GLN A 40 6.21 -19.54 -13.45
CA GLN A 40 6.69 -20.51 -14.43
C GLN A 40 8.02 -21.17 -14.02
N LEU A 41 8.97 -20.37 -13.48
CA LEU A 41 10.27 -20.89 -13.02
C LEU A 41 10.19 -21.69 -11.73
N TYR A 42 9.27 -21.31 -10.83
CA TYR A 42 9.11 -21.91 -9.51
C TYR A 42 7.64 -22.25 -9.24
N PRO A 43 7.09 -23.27 -9.91
CA PRO A 43 5.67 -23.63 -9.77
C PRO A 43 5.29 -23.87 -8.31
N GLY A 44 4.20 -23.24 -7.87
CA GLY A 44 3.70 -23.29 -6.49
C GLY A 44 4.54 -22.52 -5.45
N LYS A 45 5.59 -21.81 -5.87
CA LYS A 45 6.41 -20.94 -5.02
C LYS A 45 6.42 -19.48 -5.47
N GLY A 46 5.66 -19.12 -6.52
CA GLY A 46 5.64 -17.80 -7.11
C GLY A 46 5.34 -16.70 -6.09
N GLY A 47 4.38 -16.91 -5.20
CA GLY A 47 4.07 -15.96 -4.13
C GLY A 47 5.23 -15.71 -3.15
N ARG A 48 6.03 -16.73 -2.83
CA ARG A 48 7.25 -16.57 -2.01
C ARG A 48 8.32 -15.78 -2.76
N CYS A 49 8.52 -16.07 -4.03
CA CYS A 49 9.49 -15.35 -4.86
C CYS A 49 9.09 -13.88 -5.02
N GLN A 50 7.80 -13.59 -5.20
CA GLN A 50 7.28 -12.23 -5.26
C GLN A 50 7.45 -11.48 -3.94
N SER A 51 7.23 -12.15 -2.80
CA SER A 51 7.48 -11.56 -1.48
C SER A 51 8.95 -11.17 -1.31
N LEU A 52 9.89 -11.99 -1.79
CA LEU A 52 11.32 -11.66 -1.79
C LEU A 52 11.63 -10.45 -2.68
N THR A 53 10.98 -10.33 -3.83
CA THR A 53 11.11 -9.17 -4.71
C THR A 53 10.62 -7.89 -4.02
N GLN A 54 9.51 -7.95 -3.30
CA GLN A 54 8.99 -6.83 -2.51
C GLN A 54 9.90 -6.49 -1.32
N CYS A 55 10.53 -7.50 -0.69
CA CYS A 55 11.57 -7.28 0.32
C CYS A 55 12.77 -6.51 -0.26
N ALA A 56 13.24 -6.90 -1.45
CA ALA A 56 14.36 -6.22 -2.11
C ALA A 56 14.00 -4.76 -2.45
N PHE A 57 12.77 -4.52 -2.91
CA PHE A 57 12.26 -3.16 -3.13
C PHE A 57 12.23 -2.34 -1.82
N GLY A 58 11.69 -2.91 -0.74
CA GLY A 58 11.66 -2.25 0.57
C GLY A 58 13.06 -1.94 1.11
N LEU A 59 14.00 -2.89 0.95
CA LEU A 59 15.41 -2.70 1.32
C LEU A 59 16.06 -1.58 0.48
N ALA A 60 15.85 -1.56 -0.82
CA ALA A 60 16.37 -0.51 -1.69
C ALA A 60 15.79 0.87 -1.32
N ALA A 61 14.49 0.95 -1.03
CA ALA A 61 13.84 2.17 -0.58
C ALA A 61 14.38 2.66 0.79
N PHE A 62 14.72 1.73 1.69
CA PHE A 62 15.36 2.03 2.98
C PHE A 62 16.82 2.49 2.80
N LEU A 63 17.59 1.80 1.97
CA LEU A 63 19.00 2.12 1.74
C LEU A 63 19.21 3.39 0.92
N SER A 64 18.28 3.73 0.03
CA SER A 64 18.40 4.89 -0.87
C SER A 64 18.68 6.22 -0.13
N PRO A 65 17.98 6.61 0.94
CA PRO A 65 18.32 7.82 1.70
C PRO A 65 19.66 7.73 2.43
N LEU A 66 20.07 6.53 2.86
CA LEU A 66 21.39 6.31 3.49
C LEU A 66 22.51 6.41 2.46
N CYS A 67 22.35 5.85 1.26
CA CYS A 67 23.31 5.96 0.18
C CYS A 67 23.50 7.42 -0.25
N ILE A 68 22.43 8.19 -0.37
CA ILE A 68 22.49 9.64 -0.68
C ILE A 68 23.33 10.37 0.37
N ARG A 69 23.23 10.00 1.64
CA ARG A 69 24.01 10.58 2.74
C ARG A 69 25.48 10.18 2.70
N VAL A 70 25.78 8.91 2.45
CA VAL A 70 27.15 8.37 2.41
C VAL A 70 27.93 8.90 1.20
N MET A 71 27.26 9.12 0.08
CA MET A 71 27.88 9.63 -1.15
C MET A 71 28.11 11.16 -1.14
N HIS A 72 28.01 11.82 0.00
CA HIS A 72 28.24 13.27 0.15
C HIS A 72 27.52 14.14 -0.89
N LEU A 73 26.38 13.69 -1.39
CA LEU A 73 25.55 14.56 -2.19
C LEU A 73 25.15 15.77 -1.33
N PRO A 74 25.27 17.02 -1.82
CA PRO A 74 25.16 18.25 -1.00
C PRO A 74 23.72 18.53 -0.58
N TRP A 75 23.08 17.57 0.09
CA TRP A 75 21.75 17.71 0.64
C TRP A 75 21.87 18.07 2.12
N ARG A 76 21.22 19.13 2.50
CA ARG A 76 21.07 19.74 3.83
C ARG A 76 20.61 18.78 4.93
N GLY A 77 21.25 17.58 5.04
CA GLY A 77 20.72 16.41 5.77
C GLY A 77 20.86 16.42 7.30
N LEU A 78 21.73 17.26 7.88
CA LEU A 78 21.93 17.24 9.34
C LEU A 78 20.78 17.88 10.13
N PHE A 79 20.17 18.93 9.59
CA PHE A 79 18.98 19.56 10.20
C PHE A 79 17.73 18.71 10.11
N GLN A 80 17.67 17.77 9.18
CA GLN A 80 16.51 16.93 8.95
C GLN A 80 16.32 15.84 10.01
N LEU A 81 17.42 15.30 10.58
CA LEU A 81 17.34 14.25 11.60
C LEU A 81 16.84 14.77 12.95
N GLU A 82 17.16 16.01 13.30
CA GLU A 82 16.65 16.63 14.54
C GLU A 82 15.15 16.89 14.49
N ALA A 83 14.62 17.30 13.32
CA ALA A 83 13.19 17.48 13.12
C ALA A 83 12.41 16.17 13.29
N ILE A 84 12.96 15.05 12.82
CA ILE A 84 12.37 13.71 12.99
C ILE A 84 12.48 13.25 14.45
N ARG A 85 13.59 13.53 15.11
CA ARG A 85 13.86 13.11 16.50
C ARG A 85 12.86 13.68 17.50
N LYS A 86 12.37 14.90 17.29
CA LYS A 86 11.39 15.55 18.17
C LYS A 86 10.02 14.88 18.16
N GLU A 87 9.59 14.31 17.03
CA GLU A 87 8.26 13.69 16.88
C GLU A 87 8.32 12.26 16.30
N LYS A 88 9.38 11.51 16.63
CA LYS A 88 9.58 10.14 16.12
C LYS A 88 8.38 9.22 16.33
N SER A 89 7.67 9.37 17.45
CA SER A 89 6.50 8.54 17.78
C SER A 89 5.38 8.71 16.76
N TYR A 90 5.17 9.92 16.22
CA TYR A 90 4.19 10.18 15.21
C TYR A 90 4.58 9.58 13.85
N LEU A 91 5.86 9.64 13.49
CA LEU A 91 6.37 9.00 12.28
C LEU A 91 6.21 7.47 12.34
N VAL A 92 6.56 6.86 13.47
CA VAL A 92 6.36 5.41 13.68
C VAL A 92 4.88 5.04 13.55
N LEU A 93 3.97 5.86 14.09
CA LEU A 93 2.53 5.66 13.91
C LEU A 93 2.11 5.68 12.44
N LEU A 94 2.59 6.65 11.65
CA LEU A 94 2.32 6.70 10.20
C LEU A 94 2.89 5.48 9.47
N MET A 95 4.09 5.04 9.85
CA MET A 95 4.71 3.82 9.30
C MET A 95 3.88 2.57 9.63
N LEU A 96 3.36 2.44 10.86
CA LEU A 96 2.51 1.32 11.26
C LEU A 96 1.18 1.31 10.47
N CYS A 97 0.54 2.48 10.31
CA CYS A 97 -0.64 2.59 9.45
C CYS A 97 -0.33 2.21 7.99
N MET A 98 0.86 2.55 7.49
CA MET A 98 1.30 2.18 6.14
C MET A 98 1.53 0.68 5.99
N VAL A 99 2.15 0.04 6.99
CA VAL A 99 2.33 -1.43 7.04
C VAL A 99 0.97 -2.13 6.91
N VAL A 100 -0.01 -1.70 7.69
CA VAL A 100 -1.35 -2.28 7.64
C VAL A 100 -2.03 -1.98 6.30
N GLY A 101 -2.12 -0.72 5.89
CA GLY A 101 -2.87 -0.32 4.69
C GLY A 101 -2.36 -0.98 3.41
N VAL A 102 -1.03 -0.98 3.18
CA VAL A 102 -0.44 -1.63 1.99
C VAL A 102 -0.40 -3.15 2.14
N GLY A 103 -0.29 -3.66 3.37
CA GLY A 103 -0.48 -5.07 3.66
C GLY A 103 -1.85 -5.58 3.23
N LEU A 104 -2.91 -4.83 3.56
CA LEU A 104 -4.28 -5.13 3.14
C LEU A 104 -4.42 -5.10 1.61
N GLU A 105 -3.95 -4.03 0.95
CA GLU A 105 -3.97 -3.92 -0.52
C GLU A 105 -3.30 -5.12 -1.18
N SER A 106 -2.10 -5.50 -0.71
CA SER A 106 -1.34 -6.63 -1.24
C SER A 106 -2.04 -7.96 -1.00
N GLY A 107 -2.55 -8.19 0.20
CA GLY A 107 -3.27 -9.41 0.56
C GLY A 107 -4.56 -9.59 -0.25
N ILE A 108 -5.34 -8.53 -0.39
CA ILE A 108 -6.58 -8.53 -1.17
C ILE A 108 -6.31 -8.89 -2.63
N THR A 109 -5.33 -8.24 -3.26
CA THR A 109 -5.08 -8.38 -4.69
C THR A 109 -4.39 -9.67 -5.05
N TYR A 110 -3.43 -10.11 -4.23
CA TYR A 110 -2.62 -11.30 -4.54
C TYR A 110 -3.42 -12.60 -4.47
N TYR A 111 -4.34 -12.70 -3.52
CA TYR A 111 -5.13 -13.91 -3.32
C TYR A 111 -6.54 -13.82 -3.92
N ALA A 112 -6.82 -12.77 -4.72
CA ALA A 112 -8.12 -12.57 -5.35
C ALA A 112 -8.56 -13.79 -6.18
N VAL A 113 -7.76 -14.16 -7.20
CA VAL A 113 -8.10 -15.29 -8.07
C VAL A 113 -8.18 -16.59 -7.28
N SER A 114 -7.23 -16.83 -6.35
CA SER A 114 -7.23 -18.04 -5.51
C SER A 114 -8.51 -18.18 -4.68
N LEU A 115 -9.07 -17.06 -4.17
CA LEU A 115 -10.33 -17.05 -3.44
C LEU A 115 -11.50 -17.54 -4.31
N PHE A 116 -11.57 -17.11 -5.57
CA PHE A 116 -12.63 -17.52 -6.48
C PHE A 116 -12.49 -18.98 -6.89
N LEU A 117 -11.28 -19.45 -7.14
CA LEU A 117 -11.01 -20.86 -7.44
C LEU A 117 -11.32 -21.78 -6.25
N GLU A 118 -10.96 -21.40 -5.03
CA GLU A 118 -11.29 -22.16 -3.81
C GLU A 118 -12.81 -22.36 -3.65
N ARG A 119 -13.60 -21.38 -4.06
CA ARG A 119 -15.07 -21.43 -4.02
C ARG A 119 -15.70 -22.17 -5.20
N ALA A 120 -14.88 -22.82 -6.01
CA ALA A 120 -15.32 -23.49 -7.25
C ALA A 120 -16.04 -22.55 -8.24
N TRP A 121 -15.69 -21.27 -8.23
CA TRP A 121 -16.18 -20.30 -9.20
C TRP A 121 -15.23 -20.22 -10.40
N GLN A 122 -15.74 -19.76 -11.55
CA GLN A 122 -14.91 -19.57 -12.74
C GLN A 122 -13.78 -18.55 -12.47
N GLU A 123 -12.59 -18.84 -12.95
CA GLU A 123 -11.40 -17.98 -12.83
C GLU A 123 -11.64 -16.55 -13.35
N THR A 124 -12.46 -16.42 -14.39
CA THR A 124 -12.85 -15.14 -14.99
C THR A 124 -13.46 -14.17 -13.97
N TRP A 125 -14.19 -14.65 -12.96
CA TRP A 125 -14.73 -13.80 -11.89
C TRP A 125 -13.62 -13.22 -11.02
N GLY A 126 -12.55 -13.98 -10.76
CA GLY A 126 -11.38 -13.47 -10.03
C GLY A 126 -10.67 -12.36 -10.81
N ALA A 127 -10.54 -12.51 -12.13
CA ALA A 127 -9.99 -11.46 -12.99
C ALA A 127 -10.86 -10.20 -13.01
N TYR A 128 -12.20 -10.36 -13.07
CA TYR A 128 -13.14 -9.22 -12.99
C TYR A 128 -13.07 -8.53 -11.63
N ALA A 129 -12.95 -9.27 -10.53
CA ALA A 129 -12.80 -8.70 -9.20
C ALA A 129 -11.53 -7.85 -9.09
N LEU A 130 -10.41 -8.36 -9.61
CA LEU A 130 -9.14 -7.63 -9.61
C LEU A 130 -9.18 -6.39 -10.51
N ALA A 131 -9.78 -6.49 -11.70
CA ALA A 131 -9.96 -5.35 -12.60
C ALA A 131 -10.85 -4.26 -11.96
N ALA A 132 -11.98 -4.67 -11.35
CA ALA A 132 -12.90 -3.78 -10.65
C ALA A 132 -12.21 -3.09 -9.44
N PHE A 133 -11.40 -3.84 -8.68
CA PHE A 133 -10.60 -3.30 -7.58
C PHE A 133 -9.67 -2.18 -8.06
N TRP A 134 -8.84 -2.43 -9.09
CA TRP A 134 -7.88 -1.44 -9.57
C TRP A 134 -8.54 -0.23 -10.23
N LEU A 135 -9.66 -0.44 -10.96
CA LEU A 135 -10.46 0.66 -11.50
C LEU A 135 -11.00 1.55 -10.38
N ALA A 136 -11.51 0.93 -9.31
CA ALA A 136 -12.01 1.65 -8.14
C ALA A 136 -10.88 2.34 -7.36
N VAL A 137 -9.68 1.75 -7.26
CA VAL A 137 -8.49 2.42 -6.71
C VAL A 137 -8.16 3.69 -7.49
N MET A 138 -8.18 3.63 -8.82
CA MET A 138 -7.93 4.80 -9.67
C MET A 138 -8.98 5.89 -9.44
N ALA A 139 -10.27 5.54 -9.47
CA ALA A 139 -11.36 6.47 -9.22
C ALA A 139 -11.28 7.06 -7.80
N GLY A 140 -11.00 6.24 -6.80
CA GLY A 140 -10.87 6.68 -5.41
C GLY A 140 -9.72 7.66 -5.20
N ARG A 141 -8.57 7.45 -5.84
CA ARG A 141 -7.44 8.41 -5.78
C ARG A 141 -7.84 9.79 -6.32
N LEU A 142 -8.63 9.83 -7.40
CA LEU A 142 -9.14 11.08 -7.95
C LEU A 142 -10.14 11.75 -7.00
N LEU A 143 -11.08 11.00 -6.43
CA LEU A 143 -12.10 11.51 -5.51
C LEU A 143 -11.46 12.03 -4.21
N PHE A 144 -10.62 11.22 -3.58
CA PHE A 144 -10.01 11.58 -2.29
C PHE A 144 -8.95 12.68 -2.41
N SER A 145 -8.36 12.91 -3.59
CA SER A 145 -7.43 14.03 -3.82
C SER A 145 -8.08 15.40 -3.64
N GLN A 146 -9.39 15.48 -3.77
CA GLN A 146 -10.18 16.73 -3.62
C GLN A 146 -10.58 17.02 -2.17
N LEU A 147 -10.36 16.05 -1.25
CA LEU A 147 -10.86 16.16 0.12
C LEU A 147 -9.78 16.69 1.06
N SER A 148 -10.09 17.82 1.71
CA SER A 148 -9.29 18.33 2.83
C SER A 148 -9.82 17.72 4.14
N VAL A 149 -9.17 16.68 4.63
CA VAL A 149 -9.62 15.92 5.81
C VAL A 149 -8.50 15.73 6.83
N ARG A 150 -8.85 15.44 8.09
CA ARG A 150 -7.90 14.99 9.11
C ARG A 150 -7.43 13.58 8.78
N VAL A 151 -6.21 13.45 8.27
CA VAL A 151 -5.68 12.22 7.64
C VAL A 151 -5.87 10.98 8.52
N LEU A 152 -5.38 10.96 9.75
CA LEU A 152 -5.51 9.78 10.62
C LEU A 152 -6.96 9.42 10.95
N LYS A 153 -7.85 10.41 11.10
CA LYS A 153 -9.28 10.14 11.31
C LYS A 153 -9.92 9.54 10.05
N ALA A 154 -9.59 10.07 8.88
CA ALA A 154 -10.07 9.54 7.62
C ALA A 154 -9.58 8.10 7.39
N ILE A 155 -8.29 7.83 7.63
CA ILE A 155 -7.72 6.47 7.55
C ILE A 155 -8.44 5.51 8.50
N GLY A 156 -8.67 5.91 9.76
CA GLY A 156 -9.38 5.07 10.70
C GLY A 156 -10.81 4.71 10.25
N ILE A 157 -11.52 5.66 9.64
CA ILE A 157 -12.86 5.41 9.07
C ILE A 157 -12.76 4.47 7.85
N LEU A 158 -11.79 4.68 6.98
CA LEU A 158 -11.58 3.82 5.82
C LEU A 158 -11.21 2.40 6.23
N GLU A 159 -10.35 2.23 7.24
CA GLU A 159 -9.99 0.91 7.78
C GLU A 159 -11.20 0.20 8.44
N CYS A 160 -12.10 0.93 9.10
CA CYS A 160 -13.36 0.37 9.58
C CYS A 160 -14.24 -0.12 8.40
N ALA A 161 -14.32 0.65 7.32
CA ALA A 161 -15.05 0.24 6.13
C ALA A 161 -14.40 -0.99 5.47
N ILE A 162 -13.06 -1.01 5.34
CA ILE A 162 -12.29 -2.15 4.83
C ILE A 162 -12.56 -3.40 5.69
N THR A 163 -12.58 -3.27 7.01
CA THR A 163 -12.91 -4.37 7.93
C THR A 163 -14.27 -4.97 7.60
N ALA A 164 -15.32 -4.15 7.49
CA ALA A 164 -16.67 -4.60 7.18
C ALA A 164 -16.76 -5.24 5.78
N LEU A 165 -16.08 -4.64 4.78
CA LEU A 165 -16.07 -5.16 3.42
C LEU A 165 -15.33 -6.49 3.32
N LEU A 166 -14.19 -6.67 3.99
CA LEU A 166 -13.44 -7.93 4.03
C LEU A 166 -14.26 -9.03 4.73
N PHE A 167 -14.94 -8.70 5.82
CA PHE A 167 -15.88 -9.62 6.46
C PHE A 167 -17.02 -9.97 5.51
N GLY A 168 -17.54 -9.01 4.75
CA GLY A 168 -18.51 -9.24 3.68
C GLY A 168 -17.98 -10.19 2.59
N VAL A 169 -16.71 -10.04 2.16
CA VAL A 169 -16.05 -10.97 1.22
C VAL A 169 -16.00 -12.38 1.81
N TYR A 170 -15.64 -12.52 3.08
CA TYR A 170 -15.62 -13.80 3.76
C TYR A 170 -17.00 -14.50 3.76
N LEU A 171 -18.07 -13.76 4.06
CA LEU A 171 -19.44 -14.27 4.10
C LEU A 171 -20.08 -14.48 2.72
N SER A 172 -19.56 -13.81 1.68
CA SER A 172 -20.18 -13.81 0.36
C SER A 172 -20.21 -15.21 -0.26
N ARG A 173 -21.37 -15.57 -0.80
CA ARG A 173 -21.61 -16.85 -1.49
C ARG A 173 -21.81 -16.68 -2.99
N TRP A 174 -21.78 -15.48 -3.51
CA TRP A 174 -22.14 -15.13 -4.87
C TRP A 174 -21.00 -14.40 -5.58
N PRO A 175 -20.51 -14.87 -6.75
CA PRO A 175 -19.36 -14.28 -7.41
C PRO A 175 -19.58 -12.82 -7.78
N LYS A 176 -20.77 -12.44 -8.28
CA LYS A 176 -21.09 -11.05 -8.64
C LYS A 176 -21.03 -10.11 -7.42
N ALA A 177 -21.57 -10.55 -6.28
CA ALA A 177 -21.52 -9.77 -5.04
C ALA A 177 -20.08 -9.61 -4.54
N THR A 178 -19.25 -10.64 -4.67
CA THR A 178 -17.84 -10.58 -4.32
C THR A 178 -17.08 -9.61 -5.21
N VAL A 179 -17.33 -9.56 -6.51
CA VAL A 179 -16.76 -8.57 -7.43
C VAL A 179 -17.10 -7.13 -6.98
N LEU A 180 -18.36 -6.88 -6.61
CA LEU A 180 -18.77 -5.57 -6.08
C LEU A 180 -18.04 -5.21 -4.80
N LEU A 181 -17.89 -6.16 -3.87
CA LEU A 181 -17.13 -5.95 -2.64
C LEU A 181 -15.66 -5.63 -2.92
N PHE A 182 -15.03 -6.27 -3.91
CA PHE A 182 -13.68 -5.94 -4.35
C PHE A 182 -13.58 -4.52 -4.92
N ALA A 183 -14.58 -4.06 -5.69
CA ALA A 183 -14.62 -2.67 -6.15
C ALA A 183 -14.71 -1.68 -4.98
N LEU A 184 -15.58 -1.94 -4.00
CA LEU A 184 -15.70 -1.11 -2.81
C LEU A 184 -14.43 -1.13 -1.95
N LEU A 185 -13.76 -2.28 -1.83
CA LEU A 185 -12.46 -2.40 -1.18
C LEU A 185 -11.40 -1.55 -1.89
N GLY A 186 -11.34 -1.62 -3.23
CA GLY A 186 -10.43 -0.80 -4.02
C GLY A 186 -10.65 0.69 -3.78
N LEU A 187 -11.90 1.13 -3.72
CA LEU A 187 -12.24 2.52 -3.39
C LEU A 187 -11.75 2.91 -1.99
N ALA A 188 -12.00 2.08 -0.98
CA ALA A 188 -11.62 2.37 0.40
C ALA A 188 -10.09 2.37 0.62
N VAL A 189 -9.36 1.42 0.02
CA VAL A 189 -7.90 1.31 0.15
C VAL A 189 -7.17 2.43 -0.58
N SER A 190 -7.75 2.96 -1.66
CA SER A 190 -7.11 3.89 -2.60
C SER A 190 -6.43 5.11 -1.97
N ALA A 191 -6.99 5.63 -0.89
CA ALA A 191 -6.56 6.87 -0.26
C ALA A 191 -5.50 6.66 0.84
N VAL A 192 -5.40 5.45 1.42
CA VAL A 192 -4.60 5.19 2.62
C VAL A 192 -3.13 5.52 2.38
N GLY A 193 -2.50 4.93 1.37
CA GLY A 193 -1.09 5.16 1.05
C GLY A 193 -0.77 6.63 0.72
N PRO A 194 -1.42 7.26 -0.27
CA PRO A 194 -1.17 8.65 -0.62
C PRO A 194 -1.39 9.62 0.53
N MET A 195 -2.43 9.43 1.35
CA MET A 195 -2.70 10.27 2.51
C MET A 195 -1.60 10.18 3.56
N LEU A 196 -1.08 8.97 3.86
CA LEU A 196 -0.01 8.77 4.83
C LEU A 196 1.30 9.41 4.38
N VAL A 197 1.65 9.25 3.09
CA VAL A 197 2.85 9.87 2.52
C VAL A 197 2.74 11.39 2.53
N GLY A 198 1.60 11.93 2.13
CA GLY A 198 1.33 13.37 2.17
C GLY A 198 1.38 13.94 3.60
N GLU A 199 0.81 13.24 4.57
CA GLU A 199 0.83 13.62 5.98
C GLU A 199 2.26 13.62 6.56
N ALA A 200 3.06 12.61 6.21
CA ALA A 200 4.47 12.56 6.61
C ALA A 200 5.24 13.75 6.03
N ALA A 201 5.10 14.02 4.74
CA ALA A 201 5.75 15.16 4.09
C ALA A 201 5.33 16.51 4.70
N ALA A 202 4.05 16.69 4.99
CA ALA A 202 3.51 17.93 5.55
C ALA A 202 3.89 18.13 7.04
N SER A 203 3.92 17.05 7.83
CA SER A 203 4.26 17.12 9.26
C SER A 203 5.76 17.33 9.50
N TYR A 204 6.61 16.85 8.61
CA TYR A 204 8.07 16.94 8.72
C TYR A 204 8.68 17.82 7.62
N ARG A 205 8.20 19.05 7.47
CA ARG A 205 8.59 19.97 6.36
C ARG A 205 10.08 20.09 6.14
N ALA A 206 10.87 20.19 7.21
CA ALA A 206 12.34 20.28 7.12
C ALA A 206 13.01 18.96 6.65
N ALA A 207 12.31 17.82 6.76
CA ALA A 207 12.77 16.49 6.43
C ALA A 207 11.73 15.73 5.59
N SER A 208 10.95 16.45 4.78
CA SER A 208 9.77 15.91 4.09
C SER A 208 10.09 14.67 3.23
N GLY A 209 11.18 14.72 2.46
CA GLY A 209 11.61 13.60 1.62
C GLY A 209 12.01 12.37 2.44
N LEU A 210 12.73 12.57 3.57
CA LEU A 210 13.13 11.46 4.43
C LEU A 210 11.92 10.85 5.15
N ALA A 211 11.02 11.66 5.69
CA ALA A 211 9.82 11.19 6.37
C ALA A 211 8.88 10.43 5.42
N ALA A 212 8.63 10.99 4.25
CA ALA A 212 7.86 10.32 3.20
C ALA A 212 8.52 9.01 2.75
N GLY A 213 9.85 9.01 2.53
CA GLY A 213 10.62 7.82 2.17
C GLY A 213 10.54 6.70 3.21
N LEU A 214 10.62 7.02 4.50
CA LEU A 214 10.48 6.04 5.58
C LEU A 214 9.07 5.43 5.62
N VAL A 215 8.03 6.24 5.44
CA VAL A 215 6.65 5.75 5.36
C VAL A 215 6.46 4.85 4.14
N VAL A 216 6.99 5.24 2.96
CA VAL A 216 6.95 4.37 1.76
C VAL A 216 7.73 3.08 1.99
N SER A 217 8.90 3.12 2.64
CA SER A 217 9.67 1.90 2.94
C SER A 217 8.89 0.92 3.83
N ALA A 218 8.08 1.42 4.74
CA ALA A 218 7.20 0.60 5.58
C ALA A 218 6.16 -0.19 4.77
N SER A 219 5.77 0.30 3.57
CA SER A 219 4.84 -0.40 2.69
C SER A 219 5.34 -1.78 2.25
N GLY A 220 6.63 -1.89 1.94
CA GLY A 220 7.27 -3.16 1.58
C GLY A 220 7.17 -4.20 2.69
N MET A 221 7.38 -3.79 3.95
CA MET A 221 7.20 -4.67 5.12
C MET A 221 5.75 -5.14 5.23
N GLY A 222 4.79 -4.23 5.05
CA GLY A 222 3.36 -4.55 5.09
C GLY A 222 2.97 -5.60 4.05
N SER A 223 3.40 -5.40 2.80
CA SER A 223 3.15 -6.37 1.72
C SER A 223 3.70 -7.76 2.04
N VAL A 224 4.95 -7.85 2.47
CA VAL A 224 5.60 -9.13 2.80
C VAL A 224 4.87 -9.84 3.95
N LEU A 225 4.62 -9.12 5.05
CA LEU A 225 3.94 -9.69 6.21
C LEU A 225 2.54 -10.22 5.85
N ALA A 226 1.75 -9.43 5.13
CA ALA A 226 0.40 -9.84 4.73
C ALA A 226 0.43 -11.07 3.82
N LEU A 227 1.31 -11.10 2.81
CA LEU A 227 1.41 -12.22 1.87
C LEU A 227 1.89 -13.51 2.56
N VAL A 228 2.88 -13.41 3.46
CA VAL A 228 3.37 -14.56 4.23
C VAL A 228 2.28 -15.10 5.15
N LEU A 229 1.59 -14.23 5.88
CA LEU A 229 0.51 -14.62 6.80
C LEU A 229 -0.66 -15.25 6.05
N MET A 230 -1.12 -14.63 4.96
CA MET A 230 -2.20 -15.19 4.14
C MET A 230 -1.81 -16.53 3.50
N GLY A 231 -0.59 -16.64 2.98
CA GLY A 231 -0.10 -17.90 2.41
C GLY A 231 0.01 -19.01 3.44
N TRP A 232 0.43 -18.68 4.66
CA TRP A 232 0.53 -19.64 5.76
C TRP A 232 -0.85 -20.14 6.22
N ILE A 233 -1.82 -19.23 6.41
CA ILE A 233 -3.20 -19.58 6.76
C ILE A 233 -3.89 -20.31 5.61
N GLY A 234 -3.80 -19.79 4.38
CA GLY A 234 -4.42 -20.39 3.21
C GLY A 234 -4.00 -21.84 2.98
N LYS A 235 -2.72 -22.18 3.26
CA LYS A 235 -2.24 -23.56 3.17
C LYS A 235 -2.73 -24.47 4.30
N ARG A 236 -2.96 -23.93 5.49
CA ARG A 236 -3.38 -24.73 6.68
C ARG A 236 -4.88 -24.87 6.81
N THR A 237 -5.62 -23.90 6.30
CA THR A 237 -7.06 -23.83 6.45
C THR A 237 -7.75 -23.56 5.10
N SER A 238 -7.89 -22.27 4.74
CA SER A 238 -8.50 -21.84 3.49
C SER A 238 -8.13 -20.40 3.14
N VAL A 239 -8.20 -20.04 1.85
CA VAL A 239 -8.01 -18.64 1.41
C VAL A 239 -9.12 -17.75 1.98
N SER A 240 -10.33 -18.25 2.09
CA SER A 240 -11.45 -17.53 2.71
C SER A 240 -11.15 -17.15 4.15
N GLN A 241 -10.52 -18.03 4.95
CA GLN A 241 -10.09 -17.71 6.33
C GLN A 241 -8.93 -16.72 6.36
N ALA A 242 -8.05 -16.75 5.36
CA ALA A 242 -7.01 -15.73 5.24
C ALA A 242 -7.62 -14.32 5.01
N TYR A 243 -8.74 -14.20 4.27
CA TYR A 243 -9.47 -12.93 4.14
C TYR A 243 -10.12 -12.48 5.46
N LEU A 244 -10.57 -13.43 6.30
CA LEU A 244 -11.05 -13.10 7.65
C LEU A 244 -9.91 -12.52 8.50
N LEU A 245 -8.68 -13.07 8.41
CA LEU A 245 -7.52 -12.47 9.08
C LEU A 245 -7.27 -11.04 8.60
N LEU A 246 -7.35 -10.76 7.30
CA LEU A 246 -7.19 -9.39 6.80
C LEU A 246 -8.22 -8.45 7.41
N SER A 247 -9.46 -8.90 7.65
CA SER A 247 -10.47 -8.08 8.32
C SER A 247 -10.07 -7.73 9.76
N VAL A 248 -9.45 -8.67 10.48
CA VAL A 248 -8.91 -8.42 11.82
C VAL A 248 -7.75 -7.43 11.78
N LEU A 249 -6.84 -7.57 10.81
CA LEU A 249 -5.72 -6.63 10.62
C LEU A 249 -6.22 -5.22 10.29
N ALA A 250 -7.25 -5.09 9.45
CA ALA A 250 -7.88 -3.81 9.16
C ALA A 250 -8.51 -3.19 10.43
N ALA A 251 -9.17 -3.98 11.28
CA ALA A 251 -9.71 -3.51 12.54
C ALA A 251 -8.60 -2.98 13.48
N ILE A 252 -7.47 -3.68 13.56
CA ILE A 252 -6.30 -3.22 14.31
C ILE A 252 -5.77 -1.91 13.73
N GLY A 253 -5.66 -1.80 12.40
CA GLY A 253 -5.27 -0.57 11.71
C GLY A 253 -6.19 0.60 12.04
N ALA A 254 -7.51 0.38 12.03
CA ALA A 254 -8.51 1.37 12.41
C ALA A 254 -8.30 1.88 13.85
N ILE A 255 -8.07 0.98 14.80
CA ILE A 255 -7.81 1.33 16.20
C ILE A 255 -6.53 2.19 16.30
N ILE A 256 -5.44 1.76 15.67
CA ILE A 256 -4.16 2.49 15.66
C ILE A 256 -4.35 3.91 15.10
N ALA A 257 -5.01 4.04 13.96
CA ALA A 257 -5.23 5.33 13.30
C ALA A 257 -6.14 6.26 14.13
N LEU A 258 -7.23 5.74 14.70
CA LEU A 258 -8.16 6.54 15.51
C LEU A 258 -7.55 6.97 16.85
N LEU A 259 -6.79 6.11 17.52
CA LEU A 259 -6.06 6.48 18.74
C LEU A 259 -5.00 7.54 18.45
N GLY A 260 -4.26 7.39 17.35
CA GLY A 260 -3.30 8.40 16.91
C GLY A 260 -3.94 9.74 16.56
N ALA A 261 -5.14 9.72 15.96
CA ALA A 261 -5.90 10.93 15.67
C ALA A 261 -6.29 11.71 16.96
N LYS A 262 -6.73 10.98 18.01
CA LYS A 262 -7.05 11.58 19.31
C LYS A 262 -5.82 12.20 19.99
N GLN A 263 -4.67 11.50 19.99
CA GLN A 263 -3.44 12.01 20.56
C GLN A 263 -2.96 13.29 19.88
N LYS A 264 -3.04 13.34 18.54
CA LYS A 264 -2.66 14.54 17.77
C LYS A 264 -3.59 15.72 18.06
N GLN A 265 -4.87 15.47 18.27
CA GLN A 265 -5.84 16.51 18.60
C GLN A 265 -5.53 17.10 19.99
N LYS A 266 -5.31 16.27 21.01
CA LYS A 266 -4.97 16.72 22.38
C LYS A 266 -3.72 17.60 22.43
N LYS A 267 -2.67 17.22 21.67
CA LYS A 267 -1.42 18.04 21.56
C LYS A 267 -1.59 19.39 20.85
N ARG A 268 -2.70 19.61 20.14
CA ARG A 268 -3.00 20.90 19.50
C ARG A 268 -3.81 21.83 20.40
N GLU A 269 -4.45 21.28 21.40
CA GLU A 269 -5.30 21.98 22.37
C GLU A 269 -4.49 22.40 23.63
N GLU A 270 -3.36 21.74 23.89
CA GLU A 270 -2.32 22.10 24.85
C GLU A 270 -1.32 23.11 24.25
#